data_35b42e77b6d3effaf5058044595cfb68
#
_entry.id   35b42e77b6d3effaf5058044595cfb68
#
_cell.length_a   1.000
_cell.length_b   1.000
_cell.length_c   1.000
_cell.angle_alpha   90.00
_cell.angle_beta   90.00
_cell.angle_gamma   90.00
#
_symmetry.space_group_name_H-M   'P 1'
#
loop_
_entity.id
_entity.type
_entity.pdbx_description
1 polymer ?
#
loop_
_entity_poly.entity_id
_entity_poly.type
_entity_poly.pdbx_seq_one_letter_code
_entity_poly.pdbx_strand_id
1 'polypeptide(L)'
;DYLHFGISEWQTGSSTATGFSRAVIQSEDPEEDMPDRFAIVYHLMSLTNNIRLRIKVFVSTDDLIVPSVIDIWPSANWYEREIWDMYGIKFRDHPNLRRILLYEQFKGHPLRKDYPINKRQPLIGPLN
;
A
#
# COMPACT_ATOMS: atom_id res chain seq x y z
N ASP A 1 -0.44 3.82 -1.03
CA ASP A 1 -0.13 5.10 -0.39
C ASP A 1 0.36 6.08 -1.44
N TYR A 2 -0.43 7.12 -1.72
CA TYR A 2 -0.16 8.18 -2.71
C TYR A 2 0.45 9.44 -2.08
N LEU A 3 0.89 9.38 -0.84
CA LEU A 3 1.55 10.50 -0.20
C LEU A 3 2.82 10.89 -0.98
N HIS A 4 2.83 12.08 -1.58
CA HIS A 4 3.99 12.65 -2.24
C HIS A 4 4.81 13.44 -1.21
N PHE A 5 5.94 12.91 -0.79
CA PHE A 5 6.97 13.74 -0.16
C PHE A 5 7.65 14.49 -1.29
N GLY A 6 7.48 15.81 -1.36
CA GLY A 6 8.17 16.80 -2.16
C GLY A 6 9.44 16.39 -2.91
N ILE A 7 9.35 15.36 -3.77
CA ILE A 7 10.39 15.02 -4.73
C ILE A 7 10.22 15.94 -5.96
N SER A 8 9.67 17.13 -5.77
CA SER A 8 9.56 18.12 -6.80
C SER A 8 10.90 18.77 -7.16
N GLU A 9 11.98 18.42 -6.48
CA GLU A 9 13.30 19.01 -6.71
C GLU A 9 14.42 17.99 -6.81
N TRP A 10 14.23 16.91 -7.56
CA TRP A 10 15.36 16.42 -8.33
C TRP A 10 15.46 17.29 -9.57
N GLN A 11 15.88 18.53 -9.39
CA GLN A 11 16.52 19.24 -10.47
C GLN A 11 17.65 18.33 -10.93
N THR A 12 17.44 17.70 -12.08
CA THR A 12 18.51 17.16 -12.88
C THR A 12 19.40 18.34 -13.24
N GLY A 13 20.26 18.71 -12.30
CA GLY A 13 21.37 19.57 -12.59
C GLY A 13 22.11 18.93 -13.73
N SER A 14 22.11 19.63 -14.87
CA SER A 14 23.06 19.58 -15.95
C SER A 14 23.76 18.24 -16.17
N SER A 15 23.24 17.51 -17.15
CA SER A 15 23.96 16.67 -18.09
C SER A 15 25.47 16.69 -17.97
N THR A 16 26.04 15.65 -17.41
CA THR A 16 27.28 15.11 -17.95
C THR A 16 27.04 13.65 -18.25
N ALA A 17 27.07 13.35 -19.51
CA ALA A 17 26.89 12.12 -20.19
C ALA A 17 27.44 10.89 -19.46
N THR A 18 26.58 10.14 -18.82
CA THR A 18 26.73 8.70 -18.68
C THR A 18 25.36 8.10 -18.87
N GLY A 19 25.19 7.40 -19.95
CA GLY A 19 23.98 6.98 -20.61
C GLY A 19 23.06 6.02 -19.87
N PHE A 20 22.49 6.42 -18.76
CA PHE A 20 21.28 5.85 -18.17
C PHE A 20 20.31 6.97 -17.79
N SER A 21 20.03 7.85 -18.74
CA SER A 21 18.83 8.64 -18.65
C SER A 21 17.66 7.69 -18.88
N ARG A 22 17.14 7.08 -17.82
CA ARG A 22 15.73 6.70 -17.81
C ARG A 22 14.99 8.03 -17.99
N ALA A 23 14.57 8.30 -19.21
CA ALA A 23 13.55 9.27 -19.46
C ALA A 23 12.38 8.85 -18.59
N VAL A 24 12.21 9.50 -17.44
CA VAL A 24 10.93 9.56 -16.78
C VAL A 24 10.09 10.30 -17.81
N ILE A 25 9.37 9.54 -18.61
CA ILE A 25 8.25 10.06 -19.37
C ILE A 25 7.38 10.63 -18.25
N GLN A 26 7.43 11.95 -18.08
CA GLN A 26 6.36 12.66 -17.41
C GLN A 26 5.16 12.40 -18.32
N SER A 27 4.42 11.34 -18.03
CA SER A 27 3.06 11.27 -18.48
C SER A 27 2.43 12.52 -17.89
N GLU A 28 2.12 13.48 -18.73
CA GLU A 28 1.17 14.54 -18.46
C GLU A 28 -0.21 13.86 -18.38
N ASP A 29 -0.32 12.87 -17.49
CA ASP A 29 -1.61 12.43 -17.04
C ASP A 29 -2.16 13.64 -16.28
N PRO A 30 -3.31 14.20 -16.71
CA PRO A 30 -3.93 15.27 -15.96
C PRO A 30 -3.95 14.79 -14.50
N GLU A 31 -3.51 15.65 -13.58
CA GLU A 31 -3.64 15.40 -12.16
C GLU A 31 -5.13 15.10 -11.93
N GLU A 32 -5.49 13.82 -12.08
CA GLU A 32 -6.74 13.35 -11.53
C GLU A 32 -6.64 13.71 -10.06
N ASP A 33 -7.47 14.63 -9.62
CA ASP A 33 -7.68 14.95 -8.22
C ASP A 33 -7.83 13.60 -7.49
N MET A 34 -6.72 13.07 -7.00
CA MET A 34 -6.73 11.80 -6.28
C MET A 34 -7.36 12.09 -4.93
N PRO A 35 -8.65 11.82 -4.77
CA PRO A 35 -9.41 12.31 -3.62
C PRO A 35 -8.91 11.77 -2.31
N ASP A 36 -8.16 10.67 -2.35
CA ASP A 36 -7.77 9.95 -1.15
C ASP A 36 -6.33 9.42 -1.24
N ARG A 37 -5.65 9.46 -0.11
CA ARG A 37 -4.25 9.03 0.02
C ARG A 37 -4.03 7.56 -0.29
N PHE A 38 -4.97 6.69 0.04
CA PHE A 38 -4.84 5.25 -0.11
C PHE A 38 -5.81 4.70 -1.14
N ALA A 39 -5.36 3.67 -1.86
CA ALA A 39 -6.25 2.85 -2.66
C ALA A 39 -5.95 1.36 -2.43
N ILE A 40 -7.01 0.59 -2.30
CA ILE A 40 -6.95 -0.87 -2.31
C ILE A 40 -7.26 -1.33 -3.74
N VAL A 41 -6.44 -2.22 -4.25
CA VAL A 41 -6.58 -2.72 -5.60
C VAL A 41 -6.97 -4.20 -5.55
N TYR A 42 -8.11 -4.53 -6.14
CA TYR A 42 -8.57 -5.89 -6.31
C TYR A 42 -8.35 -6.32 -7.77
N HIS A 43 -7.64 -7.42 -7.96
CA HIS A 43 -7.49 -8.05 -9.24
C HIS A 43 -8.35 -9.31 -9.28
N LEU A 44 -9.38 -9.28 -10.11
CA LEU A 44 -10.32 -10.38 -10.29
C LEU A 44 -10.07 -11.05 -11.65
N MET A 45 -10.27 -12.37 -11.71
CA MET A 45 -10.14 -13.13 -12.94
C MET A 45 -11.32 -14.11 -13.07
N SER A 46 -12.01 -14.03 -14.20
CA SER A 46 -12.97 -15.04 -14.61
C SER A 46 -12.29 -16.06 -15.53
N LEU A 47 -12.18 -17.30 -15.09
CA LEU A 47 -11.61 -18.37 -15.91
C LEU A 47 -12.55 -18.76 -17.06
N THR A 48 -13.86 -18.72 -16.82
CA THR A 48 -14.87 -19.09 -17.84
C THR A 48 -14.88 -18.11 -19.00
N ASN A 49 -14.80 -16.81 -18.70
CA ASN A 49 -14.87 -15.76 -19.71
C ASN A 49 -13.49 -15.24 -20.14
N ASN A 50 -12.41 -15.73 -19.51
CA ASN A 50 -11.05 -15.25 -19.72
C ASN A 50 -10.91 -13.72 -19.60
N ILE A 51 -11.61 -13.13 -18.64
CA ILE A 51 -11.63 -11.69 -18.38
C ILE A 51 -10.87 -11.41 -17.09
N ARG A 52 -10.04 -10.37 -17.12
CA ARG A 52 -9.38 -9.80 -15.94
C ARG A 52 -9.93 -8.42 -15.66
N LEU A 53 -10.27 -8.18 -14.39
CA LEU A 53 -10.80 -6.91 -13.93
C LEU A 53 -9.91 -6.37 -12.81
N ARG A 54 -9.62 -5.07 -12.87
CA ARG A 54 -8.96 -4.34 -11.79
C ARG A 54 -9.95 -3.33 -11.21
N ILE A 55 -10.20 -3.42 -9.92
CA ILE A 55 -11.04 -2.48 -9.17
C ILE A 55 -10.13 -1.72 -8.21
N LYS A 56 -10.19 -0.40 -8.22
CA LYS A 56 -9.54 0.47 -7.24
C LYS A 56 -10.60 1.03 -6.30
N VAL A 57 -10.39 0.86 -5.01
CA VAL A 57 -11.23 1.43 -3.95
C VAL A 57 -10.39 2.45 -3.21
N PHE A 58 -10.75 3.72 -3.36
CA PHE A 58 -10.08 4.81 -2.66
C PHE A 58 -10.57 4.86 -1.21
N VAL A 59 -9.64 5.14 -0.30
CA VAL A 59 -9.90 5.08 1.15
C VAL A 59 -9.46 6.39 1.77
N SER A 60 -10.41 7.07 2.40
CA SER A 60 -10.15 8.33 3.09
C SER A 60 -9.13 8.16 4.21
N THR A 61 -8.30 9.18 4.39
CA THR A 61 -7.33 9.22 5.49
C THR A 61 -7.99 9.30 6.85
N ASP A 62 -9.17 9.90 6.91
CA ASP A 62 -9.93 10.12 8.15
C ASP A 62 -10.65 8.85 8.60
N ASP A 63 -11.07 8.01 7.66
CA ASP A 63 -11.74 6.73 7.92
C ASP A 63 -11.09 5.60 7.12
N LEU A 64 -10.03 5.04 7.68
CA LEU A 64 -9.28 3.93 7.07
C LEU A 64 -9.99 2.59 7.29
N ILE A 65 -11.27 2.52 6.94
CA ILE A 65 -12.09 1.30 7.10
C ILE A 65 -12.71 0.90 5.76
N VAL A 66 -12.56 -0.37 5.41
CA VAL A 66 -13.13 -0.97 4.20
C VAL A 66 -13.87 -2.25 4.57
N PRO A 67 -15.01 -2.57 3.94
CA PRO A 67 -15.64 -3.86 4.16
C PRO A 67 -14.74 -5.03 3.75
N SER A 68 -14.73 -6.09 4.55
CA SER A 68 -14.03 -7.33 4.21
C SER A 68 -14.71 -8.04 3.04
N VAL A 69 -13.92 -8.70 2.21
CA VAL A 69 -14.44 -9.52 1.09
C VAL A 69 -14.24 -11.03 1.33
N ILE A 70 -13.93 -11.42 2.57
CA ILE A 70 -13.68 -12.82 2.96
C ILE A 70 -14.86 -13.72 2.66
N ASP A 71 -16.09 -13.24 2.88
CA ASP A 71 -17.29 -14.03 2.64
C ASP A 71 -17.46 -14.43 1.18
N ILE A 72 -16.89 -13.64 0.27
CA ILE A 72 -16.91 -13.92 -1.17
C ILE A 72 -15.67 -14.71 -1.57
N TRP A 73 -14.49 -14.29 -1.07
CA TRP A 73 -13.21 -14.91 -1.37
C TRP A 73 -12.42 -15.20 -0.10
N PRO A 74 -12.45 -16.43 0.41
CA PRO A 74 -11.72 -16.80 1.64
C PRO A 74 -10.20 -16.52 1.57
N SER A 75 -9.62 -16.52 0.39
CA SER A 75 -8.21 -16.16 0.17
C SER A 75 -7.89 -14.72 0.58
N ALA A 76 -8.88 -13.83 0.61
CA ALA A 76 -8.72 -12.44 1.03
C ALA A 76 -8.28 -12.30 2.50
N ASN A 77 -8.53 -13.31 3.34
CA ASN A 77 -8.18 -13.28 4.77
C ASN A 77 -6.73 -12.84 5.01
N TRP A 78 -5.78 -13.48 4.36
CA TRP A 78 -4.37 -13.18 4.55
C TRP A 78 -3.96 -11.85 3.91
N TYR A 79 -4.50 -11.52 2.75
CA TYR A 79 -4.23 -10.26 2.07
C TYR A 79 -4.76 -9.06 2.86
N GLU A 80 -5.94 -9.15 3.43
CA GLU A 80 -6.52 -8.09 4.26
C GLU A 80 -5.71 -7.89 5.55
N ARG A 81 -5.26 -8.98 6.18
CA ARG A 81 -4.36 -8.91 7.33
C ARG A 81 -3.02 -8.27 6.97
N GLU A 82 -2.44 -8.60 5.81
CA GLU A 82 -1.21 -8.00 5.32
C GLU A 82 -1.39 -6.49 5.09
N ILE A 83 -2.47 -6.08 4.43
CA ILE A 83 -2.77 -4.66 4.20
C ILE A 83 -2.93 -3.92 5.52
N TRP A 84 -3.65 -4.49 6.48
CA TRP A 84 -3.76 -3.89 7.80
C TRP A 84 -2.41 -3.81 8.51
N ASP A 85 -1.61 -4.85 8.46
CA ASP A 85 -0.32 -4.90 9.12
C ASP A 85 0.66 -3.85 8.55
N MET A 86 0.71 -3.72 7.23
CA MET A 86 1.66 -2.85 6.52
C MET A 86 1.20 -1.39 6.40
N TYR A 87 -0.10 -1.15 6.22
CA TYR A 87 -0.66 0.18 5.95
C TYR A 87 -1.62 0.69 7.02
N GLY A 88 -2.16 -0.19 7.87
CA GLY A 88 -3.10 0.18 8.92
C GLY A 88 -4.54 0.39 8.47
N ILE A 89 -4.89 -0.06 7.27
CA ILE A 89 -6.27 -0.04 6.78
C ILE A 89 -7.02 -1.18 7.45
N LYS A 90 -8.12 -0.87 8.11
CA LYS A 90 -8.95 -1.85 8.82
C LYS A 90 -10.00 -2.44 7.90
N PHE A 91 -10.27 -3.72 8.08
CA PHE A 91 -11.34 -4.42 7.36
C PHE A 91 -12.50 -4.72 8.30
N ARG A 92 -13.67 -4.11 8.01
CA ARG A 92 -14.90 -4.34 8.76
C ARG A 92 -15.35 -5.79 8.55
N ASP A 93 -15.82 -6.42 9.61
CA ASP A 93 -16.30 -7.79 9.63
C ASP A 93 -15.24 -8.86 9.31
N HIS A 94 -13.95 -8.49 9.36
CA HIS A 94 -12.87 -9.47 9.26
C HIS A 94 -12.84 -10.34 10.54
N PRO A 95 -12.92 -11.69 10.43
CA PRO A 95 -13.06 -12.57 11.59
C PRO A 95 -11.85 -12.59 12.52
N ASN A 96 -10.66 -12.25 12.03
CA ASN A 96 -9.43 -12.33 12.81
C ASN A 96 -8.37 -11.33 12.29
N LEU A 97 -8.63 -10.03 12.46
CA LEU A 97 -7.72 -8.97 12.02
C LEU A 97 -6.57 -8.81 13.01
N ARG A 98 -5.49 -9.52 12.78
CA ARG A 98 -4.24 -9.45 13.56
C ARG A 98 -3.03 -9.42 12.65
N ARG A 99 -1.88 -9.01 13.17
CA ARG A 99 -0.62 -8.98 12.41
C ARG A 99 -0.29 -10.36 11.82
N ILE A 100 0.33 -10.38 10.66
CA ILE A 100 0.71 -11.59 9.95
C ILE A 100 2.20 -11.61 9.58
N LEU A 101 2.76 -10.47 9.19
CA LEU A 101 4.17 -10.37 8.79
C LEU A 101 5.04 -9.79 9.90
N LEU A 102 4.49 -8.92 10.72
CA LEU A 102 5.19 -8.31 11.85
C LEU A 102 4.81 -8.98 13.16
N TYR A 103 5.68 -8.89 14.14
CA TYR A 103 5.38 -9.35 15.49
C TYR A 103 4.34 -8.45 16.19
N GLU A 104 3.62 -8.98 17.17
CA GLU A 104 2.46 -8.31 17.76
C GLU A 104 2.80 -6.97 18.42
N GLN A 105 3.99 -6.85 19.02
CA GLN A 105 4.46 -5.65 19.72
C GLN A 105 5.01 -4.58 18.77
N PHE A 106 5.07 -4.84 17.46
CA PHE A 106 5.55 -3.88 16.49
C PHE A 106 4.65 -2.63 16.48
N LYS A 107 5.25 -1.44 16.54
CA LYS A 107 4.52 -0.17 16.59
C LYS A 107 4.56 0.54 15.24
N GLY A 108 3.39 0.70 14.64
CA GLY A 108 3.21 1.40 13.37
C GLY A 108 3.00 0.48 12.17
N HIS A 109 3.05 1.07 10.98
CA HIS A 109 2.77 0.43 9.70
C HIS A 109 3.89 0.80 8.72
N PRO A 110 4.85 -0.09 8.48
CA PRO A 110 6.14 0.26 7.89
C PRO A 110 6.09 0.59 6.40
N LEU A 111 5.05 0.20 5.67
CA LEU A 111 4.92 0.54 4.25
C LEU A 111 4.22 1.87 3.99
N ARG A 112 3.79 2.56 5.03
CA ARG A 112 3.36 3.96 4.89
C ARG A 112 4.55 4.82 4.55
N LYS A 113 4.40 5.75 3.62
CA LYS A 113 5.46 6.69 3.22
C LYS A 113 5.86 7.66 4.34
N ASP A 114 4.98 7.92 5.29
CA ASP A 114 5.23 8.73 6.49
C ASP A 114 5.89 7.95 7.64
N TYR A 115 6.14 6.64 7.47
CA TYR A 115 6.87 5.85 8.45
C TYR A 115 8.38 6.10 8.32
N PRO A 116 9.07 6.53 9.40
CA PRO A 116 10.50 6.84 9.33
C PRO A 116 11.35 5.59 9.04
N ILE A 117 12.16 5.64 8.00
CA ILE A 117 13.03 4.52 7.57
C ILE A 117 14.04 4.14 8.67
N ASN A 118 14.50 5.13 9.43
CA ASN A 118 15.48 4.97 10.49
C ASN A 118 14.87 4.55 11.85
N LYS A 119 13.55 4.40 11.93
CA LYS A 119 12.86 3.98 13.14
C LYS A 119 13.13 2.51 13.43
N ARG A 120 14.11 2.26 14.29
CA ARG A 120 14.40 0.90 14.76
C ARG A 120 13.38 0.46 15.80
N GLN A 121 12.91 -0.76 15.64
CA GLN A 121 12.07 -1.44 16.62
C GLN A 121 12.93 -2.34 17.51
N PRO A 122 12.51 -2.60 18.75
CA PRO A 122 13.20 -3.55 19.61
C PRO A 122 13.32 -4.92 18.94
N LEU A 123 14.50 -5.52 18.99
CA LEU A 123 14.67 -6.92 18.60
C LEU A 123 14.05 -7.79 19.70
N ILE A 124 13.04 -8.56 19.33
CA ILE A 124 12.50 -9.58 20.22
C ILE A 124 13.34 -10.82 19.99
N GLY A 125 14.28 -11.06 20.89
CA GLY A 125 15.07 -12.28 20.92
C GLY A 125 14.19 -13.48 21.28
N PRO A 126 14.67 -14.72 21.03
CA PRO A 126 13.98 -15.88 21.54
C PRO A 126 13.85 -15.75 23.06
N LEU A 127 12.64 -15.93 23.56
CA LEU A 127 12.39 -16.07 25.00
C LEU A 127 13.02 -17.41 25.40
N ASN A 128 14.20 -17.36 26.01
CA ASN A 128 14.82 -18.54 26.64
C ASN A 128 14.10 -18.85 27.95
#